data_39f60c2cf85bb9dbe7f55baea47f48d2
#
_entry.id   39f60c2cf85bb9dbe7f55baea47f48d2
#
_cell.length_a   1.000
_cell.length_b   1.000
_cell.length_c   1.000
_cell.angle_alpha   90.00
_cell.angle_beta   90.00
_cell.angle_gamma   90.00
#
_symmetry.space_group_name_H-M   'P 1'
#
loop_
_entity.id
_entity.type
_entity.pdbx_description
1 polymer ?
#
loop_
_entity_poly.entity_id
_entity_poly.type
_entity_poly.pdbx_seq_one_letter_code
_entity_poly.pdbx_strand_id
1 'polypeptide(L)'
;PSYQLDGNETIDYIISLPENQNTKLKAQKIDLDIIYEDASIIAINKPPGLVVHPGNGNEDGTLVNGLLYYFDKLSNINGEDRPGIVHRLDKNTSVVILIAKTNQAHKHLSYQFEKRLIEKKYFAITWGSWHEEQGLIDRPIKRAKKDPTVFEVNNNGRRATTGYSLSKRGKYLNQVFFSPKTG
;
A
#
# COMPACT_ATOMS: atom_id res chain seq x y z
N PRO A 1 -18.14 -14.33 24.86
CA PRO A 1 -19.07 -15.44 24.85
C PRO A 1 -19.69 -15.56 23.44
N SER A 2 -19.58 -16.74 22.85
CA SER A 2 -20.27 -17.05 21.57
C SER A 2 -21.65 -17.58 21.94
N TYR A 3 -22.68 -16.84 21.59
CA TYR A 3 -24.06 -17.31 21.67
C TYR A 3 -24.37 -18.10 20.39
N GLN A 4 -24.97 -19.28 20.55
CA GLN A 4 -25.38 -20.12 19.43
C GLN A 4 -26.89 -19.95 19.25
N LEU A 5 -27.30 -19.52 18.04
CA LEU A 5 -28.72 -19.31 17.72
C LEU A 5 -29.45 -20.64 17.55
N ASP A 6 -30.65 -20.76 18.11
CA ASP A 6 -31.54 -21.93 18.01
C ASP A 6 -32.44 -21.86 16.78
N GLY A 7 -32.49 -20.72 16.09
CA GLY A 7 -33.29 -20.48 14.89
C GLY A 7 -34.70 -19.94 15.16
N ASN A 8 -35.04 -19.70 16.42
CA ASN A 8 -36.34 -19.11 16.83
C ASN A 8 -36.21 -17.70 17.37
N GLU A 9 -35.00 -17.17 17.38
CA GLU A 9 -34.71 -15.83 17.88
C GLU A 9 -35.00 -14.75 16.82
N THR A 10 -35.46 -13.62 17.31
CA THR A 10 -35.53 -12.38 16.53
C THR A 10 -34.25 -11.57 16.87
N ILE A 11 -33.50 -11.19 15.85
CA ILE A 11 -32.32 -10.36 16.01
C ILE A 11 -32.69 -8.94 15.62
N ASP A 12 -32.82 -8.06 16.61
CA ASP A 12 -32.90 -6.62 16.38
C ASP A 12 -31.48 -6.02 16.40
N TYR A 13 -31.11 -5.36 15.34
CA TYR A 13 -29.82 -4.66 15.29
C TYR A 13 -30.05 -3.18 14.95
N ILE A 14 -29.38 -2.32 15.70
CA ILE A 14 -29.35 -0.90 15.41
C ILE A 14 -28.11 -0.67 14.52
N ILE A 15 -28.33 -0.33 13.26
CA ILE A 15 -27.27 0.22 12.44
C ILE A 15 -27.04 1.66 12.95
N SER A 16 -26.14 1.82 13.90
CA SER A 16 -25.52 3.11 14.09
C SER A 16 -24.68 3.35 12.82
N LEU A 17 -25.26 4.04 11.85
CA LEU A 17 -24.43 4.64 10.82
C LEU A 17 -23.40 5.45 11.60
N PRO A 18 -22.09 5.19 11.47
CA PRO A 18 -21.12 6.08 12.06
C PRO A 18 -21.55 7.47 11.60
N GLU A 19 -21.77 8.37 12.56
CA GLU A 19 -21.88 9.78 12.22
C GLU A 19 -20.79 10.00 11.19
N ASN A 20 -21.18 10.36 9.98
CA ASN A 20 -20.27 10.76 8.95
C ASN A 20 -19.43 11.88 9.57
N GLN A 21 -18.36 11.51 10.25
CA GLN A 21 -17.23 12.40 10.38
C GLN A 21 -16.72 12.50 8.94
N ASN A 22 -17.45 13.28 8.15
CA ASN A 22 -16.99 13.89 6.93
C ASN A 22 -15.84 14.82 7.33
N THR A 23 -14.74 14.24 7.78
CA THR A 23 -13.45 14.88 7.72
C THR A 23 -13.13 14.95 6.23
N LYS A 24 -13.78 15.94 5.55
CA LYS A 24 -13.43 16.26 4.17
C LYS A 24 -11.93 16.37 4.15
N LEU A 25 -11.31 15.54 3.35
CA LEU A 25 -9.88 15.59 3.13
C LEU A 25 -9.49 17.02 2.80
N LYS A 26 -8.57 17.58 3.56
CA LYS A 26 -8.13 18.96 3.37
C LYS A 26 -6.99 18.99 2.36
N ALA A 27 -7.11 19.82 1.34
CA ALA A 27 -5.99 20.13 0.46
C ALA A 27 -4.87 20.79 1.28
N GLN A 28 -3.64 20.30 1.15
CA GLN A 28 -2.47 20.84 1.85
C GLN A 28 -1.31 20.99 0.88
N LYS A 29 -0.58 22.09 0.96
CA LYS A 29 0.62 22.30 0.17
C LYS A 29 1.73 21.38 0.69
N ILE A 30 1.91 20.26 0.01
CA ILE A 30 2.94 19.25 0.26
C ILE A 30 3.74 19.10 -1.03
N ASP A 31 5.05 19.27 -0.98
CA ASP A 31 5.88 19.15 -2.17
C ASP A 31 5.84 17.73 -2.70
N LEU A 32 5.43 17.58 -3.97
CA LEU A 32 5.34 16.32 -4.68
C LEU A 32 6.41 16.25 -5.77
N ASP A 33 7.29 15.27 -5.69
CA ASP A 33 8.29 14.99 -6.73
C ASP A 33 7.61 14.22 -7.87
N ILE A 34 7.03 14.96 -8.81
CA ILE A 34 6.31 14.42 -9.97
C ILE A 34 7.35 14.09 -11.04
N ILE A 35 7.52 12.80 -11.33
CA ILE A 35 8.48 12.30 -12.34
C ILE A 35 7.84 12.08 -13.71
N TYR A 36 6.53 11.97 -13.77
CA TYR A 36 5.75 11.86 -15.01
C TYR A 36 4.32 12.31 -14.79
N GLU A 37 3.74 12.98 -15.75
CA GLU A 37 2.33 13.36 -15.78
C GLU A 37 1.82 13.39 -17.22
N ASP A 38 0.60 12.86 -17.44
CA ASP A 38 -0.17 13.04 -18.67
C ASP A 38 -1.65 13.33 -18.35
N ALA A 39 -2.52 13.19 -19.35
CA ALA A 39 -3.96 13.39 -19.17
C ALA A 39 -4.64 12.32 -18.29
N SER A 40 -4.01 11.19 -18.07
CA SER A 40 -4.61 9.99 -17.47
C SER A 40 -3.99 9.58 -16.13
N ILE A 41 -2.68 9.77 -15.97
CA ILE A 41 -1.91 9.31 -14.81
C ILE A 41 -0.89 10.34 -14.35
N ILE A 42 -0.47 10.19 -13.10
CA ILE A 42 0.68 10.88 -12.50
C ILE A 42 1.57 9.81 -11.88
N ALA A 43 2.88 9.89 -12.08
CA ALA A 43 3.88 9.10 -11.35
C ALA A 43 4.66 10.01 -10.43
N ILE A 44 4.69 9.67 -9.14
CA ILE A 44 5.33 10.47 -8.09
C ILE A 44 6.42 9.64 -7.43
N ASN A 45 7.60 10.23 -7.25
CA ASN A 45 8.65 9.69 -6.41
C ASN A 45 8.30 9.98 -4.93
N LYS A 46 7.58 9.04 -4.30
CA LYS A 46 7.16 9.20 -2.91
C LYS A 46 8.38 9.07 -1.98
N PRO A 47 8.72 10.09 -1.18
CA PRO A 47 9.79 9.99 -0.22
C PRO A 47 9.44 9.04 0.94
N PRO A 48 10.44 8.51 1.67
CA PRO A 48 10.19 7.85 2.95
C PRO A 48 9.59 8.85 3.96
N GLY A 49 8.78 8.36 4.89
CA GLY A 49 8.10 9.20 5.89
C GLY A 49 6.73 9.73 5.46
N LEU A 50 6.45 9.84 4.15
CA LEU A 50 5.15 10.30 3.64
C LEU A 50 4.14 9.14 3.62
N VAL A 51 3.01 9.32 4.31
CA VAL A 51 1.87 8.39 4.28
C VAL A 51 1.06 8.63 3.02
N VAL A 52 0.52 7.56 2.41
CA VAL A 52 -0.23 7.68 1.15
C VAL A 52 -1.60 8.33 1.36
N HIS A 53 -2.37 7.90 2.33
CA HIS A 53 -3.72 8.41 2.61
C HIS A 53 -3.96 8.47 4.12
N PRO A 54 -4.88 9.32 4.59
CA PRO A 54 -5.25 9.40 5.99
C PRO A 54 -5.67 8.05 6.59
N GLY A 55 -5.36 7.88 7.86
CA GLY A 55 -5.66 6.66 8.63
C GLY A 55 -5.25 6.84 10.09
N ASN A 56 -5.40 5.78 10.90
CA ASN A 56 -5.09 5.83 12.32
C ASN A 56 -3.70 6.42 12.59
N GLY A 57 -3.64 7.52 13.35
CA GLY A 57 -2.41 8.21 13.71
C GLY A 57 -1.81 9.13 12.62
N ASN A 58 -2.48 9.31 11.49
CA ASN A 58 -2.09 10.26 10.44
C ASN A 58 -3.37 10.76 9.76
N GLU A 59 -4.02 11.75 10.34
CA GLU A 59 -5.30 12.29 9.83
C GLU A 59 -5.10 13.25 8.66
N ASP A 60 -3.93 13.85 8.55
CA ASP A 60 -3.53 14.78 7.49
C ASP A 60 -2.03 14.65 7.16
N GLY A 61 -1.47 15.57 6.38
CA GLY A 61 -0.07 15.54 5.97
C GLY A 61 0.27 14.35 5.05
N THR A 62 -0.71 13.79 4.34
CA THR A 62 -0.54 12.62 3.49
C THR A 62 -0.39 12.99 2.01
N LEU A 63 0.06 12.04 1.20
CA LEU A 63 0.14 12.23 -0.25
C LEU A 63 -1.20 12.69 -0.85
N VAL A 64 -2.31 12.13 -0.37
CA VAL A 64 -3.66 12.51 -0.84
C VAL A 64 -3.96 13.98 -0.54
N ASN A 65 -3.55 14.50 0.62
CA ASN A 65 -3.72 15.93 0.94
C ASN A 65 -2.94 16.80 -0.05
N GLY A 66 -1.72 16.39 -0.41
CA GLY A 66 -0.92 17.07 -1.44
C GLY A 66 -1.56 16.98 -2.83
N LEU A 67 -2.05 15.82 -3.22
CA LEU A 67 -2.73 15.62 -4.51
C LEU A 67 -3.96 16.53 -4.65
N LEU A 68 -4.77 16.68 -3.61
CA LEU A 68 -5.92 17.57 -3.61
C LEU A 68 -5.56 19.05 -3.71
N TYR A 69 -4.33 19.41 -3.33
CA TYR A 69 -3.86 20.80 -3.47
C TYR A 69 -3.46 21.13 -4.91
N TYR A 70 -2.83 20.18 -5.62
CA TYR A 70 -2.29 20.42 -6.96
C TYR A 70 -3.24 20.02 -8.11
N PHE A 71 -4.23 19.16 -7.84
CA PHE A 71 -5.06 18.58 -8.90
C PHE A 71 -6.55 18.72 -8.59
N ASP A 72 -7.27 19.42 -9.45
CA ASP A 72 -8.73 19.60 -9.34
C ASP A 72 -9.52 18.33 -9.69
N LYS A 73 -8.92 17.46 -10.51
CA LYS A 73 -9.58 16.25 -11.02
C LYS A 73 -8.68 15.03 -10.84
N LEU A 74 -9.15 14.11 -10.00
CA LEU A 74 -8.60 12.78 -9.80
C LEU A 74 -9.74 11.76 -9.89
N SER A 75 -9.41 10.51 -10.20
CA SER A 75 -10.40 9.44 -10.19
C SER A 75 -10.98 9.25 -8.79
N ASN A 76 -12.29 9.10 -8.70
CA ASN A 76 -13.03 8.90 -7.44
C ASN A 76 -13.60 7.47 -7.26
N ILE A 77 -13.12 6.50 -8.04
CA ILE A 77 -13.62 5.11 -7.99
C ILE A 77 -13.50 4.52 -6.58
N ASN A 78 -12.41 4.82 -5.86
CA ASN A 78 -12.19 4.35 -4.49
C ASN A 78 -12.77 5.28 -3.42
N GLY A 79 -13.73 6.14 -3.80
CA GLY A 79 -14.38 7.10 -2.91
C GLY A 79 -13.60 8.42 -2.79
N GLU A 80 -14.21 9.34 -2.06
CA GLU A 80 -13.65 10.70 -1.84
C GLU A 80 -12.43 10.69 -0.91
N ASP A 81 -12.26 9.64 -0.11
CA ASP A 81 -11.15 9.51 0.84
C ASP A 81 -9.84 9.06 0.18
N ARG A 82 -9.90 8.55 -1.05
CA ARG A 82 -8.74 7.99 -1.77
C ARG A 82 -8.72 8.36 -3.25
N PRO A 83 -8.84 9.65 -3.59
CA PRO A 83 -8.88 10.09 -4.98
C PRO A 83 -7.61 9.67 -5.72
N GLY A 84 -7.79 8.99 -6.85
CA GLY A 84 -6.72 8.54 -7.73
C GLY A 84 -5.84 7.40 -7.20
N ILE A 85 -6.03 6.93 -5.97
CA ILE A 85 -5.16 5.91 -5.37
C ILE A 85 -5.52 4.52 -5.87
N VAL A 86 -4.64 3.90 -6.63
CA VAL A 86 -4.79 2.55 -7.20
C VAL A 86 -3.99 1.48 -6.44
N HIS A 87 -2.98 1.89 -5.67
CA HIS A 87 -2.19 1.03 -4.78
C HIS A 87 -1.65 1.81 -3.59
N ARG A 88 -1.10 1.10 -2.63
CA ARG A 88 -0.53 1.72 -1.43
C ARG A 88 0.81 1.10 -1.08
N LEU A 89 1.56 1.82 -0.29
CA LEU A 89 2.92 1.50 0.14
C LEU A 89 3.11 1.93 1.59
N ASP A 90 4.08 1.33 2.24
CA ASP A 90 4.40 1.66 3.62
C ASP A 90 4.97 3.08 3.73
N LYS A 91 4.75 3.71 4.90
CA LYS A 91 5.19 5.06 5.21
C LYS A 91 6.67 5.28 4.90
N ASN A 92 7.51 4.36 5.36
CA ASN A 92 8.98 4.52 5.31
C ASN A 92 9.62 3.95 4.03
N THR A 93 8.82 3.50 3.06
CA THR A 93 9.34 3.03 1.77
C THR A 93 9.34 4.17 0.76
N SER A 94 10.49 4.49 0.19
CA SER A 94 10.59 5.35 -0.99
C SER A 94 10.24 4.56 -2.24
N VAL A 95 9.47 5.16 -3.17
CA VAL A 95 8.97 4.41 -4.32
C VAL A 95 8.28 5.31 -5.34
N VAL A 96 8.21 4.84 -6.58
CA VAL A 96 7.30 5.40 -7.57
C VAL A 96 5.88 4.95 -7.27
N ILE A 97 4.98 5.92 -6.98
CA ILE A 97 3.55 5.68 -6.83
C ILE A 97 2.79 6.22 -8.03
N LEU A 98 1.83 5.42 -8.53
CA LEU A 98 0.98 5.79 -9.65
C LEU A 98 -0.37 6.30 -9.15
N ILE A 99 -0.80 7.43 -9.70
CA ILE A 99 -2.07 8.08 -9.39
C ILE A 99 -2.91 8.15 -10.66
N ALA A 100 -4.17 7.79 -10.59
CA ALA A 100 -5.09 7.86 -11.69
C ALA A 100 -5.83 9.21 -11.71
N LYS A 101 -5.72 9.96 -12.79
CA LYS A 101 -6.49 11.20 -13.02
C LYS A 101 -7.89 10.89 -13.52
N THR A 102 -8.06 9.82 -14.30
CA THR A 102 -9.35 9.41 -14.87
C THR A 102 -9.83 8.08 -14.32
N ASN A 103 -11.14 7.87 -14.35
CA ASN A 103 -11.75 6.60 -13.94
C ASN A 103 -11.35 5.43 -14.85
N GLN A 104 -11.08 5.69 -16.12
CA GLN A 104 -10.61 4.68 -17.07
C GLN A 104 -9.19 4.22 -16.71
N ALA A 105 -8.27 5.15 -16.46
CA ALA A 105 -6.91 4.83 -16.01
C ALA A 105 -6.93 4.07 -14.67
N HIS A 106 -7.80 4.48 -13.74
CA HIS A 106 -7.97 3.83 -12.46
C HIS A 106 -8.35 2.35 -12.60
N LYS A 107 -9.39 2.05 -13.39
CA LYS A 107 -9.82 0.68 -13.66
C LYS A 107 -8.69 -0.15 -14.27
N HIS A 108 -8.00 0.42 -15.26
CA HIS A 108 -6.91 -0.28 -15.95
C HIS A 108 -5.73 -0.57 -15.03
N LEU A 109 -5.28 0.42 -14.25
CA LEU A 109 -4.19 0.24 -13.28
C LEU A 109 -4.59 -0.75 -12.17
N SER A 110 -5.79 -0.61 -11.60
CA SER A 110 -6.28 -1.53 -10.57
C SER A 110 -6.32 -2.97 -11.08
N TYR A 111 -6.76 -3.20 -12.31
CA TYR A 111 -6.73 -4.51 -12.96
C TYR A 111 -5.29 -5.06 -13.07
N GLN A 112 -4.34 -4.23 -13.50
CA GLN A 112 -2.94 -4.65 -13.61
C GLN A 112 -2.34 -5.03 -12.24
N PHE A 113 -2.63 -4.27 -11.19
CA PHE A 113 -2.21 -4.59 -9.82
C PHE A 113 -2.86 -5.89 -9.32
N GLU A 114 -4.17 -6.05 -9.51
CA GLU A 114 -4.93 -7.26 -9.12
C GLU A 114 -4.39 -8.50 -9.82
N LYS A 115 -4.18 -8.41 -11.14
CA LYS A 115 -3.65 -9.52 -11.95
C LYS A 115 -2.14 -9.69 -11.84
N ARG A 116 -1.45 -8.85 -11.05
CA ARG A 116 0.00 -8.91 -10.84
C ARG A 116 0.80 -8.77 -12.12
N LEU A 117 0.31 -7.95 -13.06
CA LEU A 117 0.95 -7.69 -14.35
C LEU A 117 2.04 -6.61 -14.21
N ILE A 118 2.05 -5.85 -13.12
CA ILE A 118 3.05 -4.81 -12.87
C ILE A 118 4.30 -5.45 -12.27
N GLU A 119 5.41 -5.26 -12.94
CA GLU A 119 6.71 -5.61 -12.41
C GLU A 119 7.15 -4.60 -11.34
N LYS A 120 7.50 -5.13 -10.18
CA LYS A 120 7.95 -4.33 -9.03
C LYS A 120 9.40 -4.69 -8.73
N LYS A 121 10.26 -3.68 -8.64
CA LYS A 121 11.67 -3.85 -8.29
C LYS A 121 12.04 -2.90 -7.15
N TYR A 122 12.52 -3.45 -6.06
CA TYR A 122 12.97 -2.71 -4.90
C TYR A 122 14.46 -2.90 -4.72
N PHE A 123 15.12 -1.88 -4.24
CA PHE A 123 16.50 -1.95 -3.80
C PHE A 123 16.54 -1.79 -2.29
N ALA A 124 17.31 -2.64 -1.61
CA ALA A 124 17.47 -2.54 -0.17
C ALA A 124 18.90 -2.86 0.26
N ILE A 125 19.27 -2.26 1.38
CA ILE A 125 20.45 -2.64 2.14
C ILE A 125 19.99 -3.64 3.21
N THR A 126 20.58 -4.84 3.19
CA THR A 126 20.24 -5.91 4.13
C THR A 126 21.40 -6.22 5.05
N TRP A 127 21.09 -6.57 6.29
CA TRP A 127 22.05 -7.06 7.26
C TRP A 127 22.19 -8.58 7.18
N GLY A 128 23.40 -9.08 7.51
CA GLY A 128 23.66 -10.52 7.61
C GLY A 128 24.23 -11.13 6.35
N SER A 129 24.30 -12.46 6.31
CA SER A 129 24.92 -13.21 5.22
C SER A 129 23.88 -13.73 4.23
N TRP A 130 24.19 -13.62 2.96
CA TRP A 130 23.45 -14.25 1.87
C TRP A 130 24.30 -15.38 1.30
N HIS A 131 23.77 -16.59 1.28
CA HIS A 131 24.48 -17.76 0.74
C HIS A 131 24.46 -17.75 -0.79
N GLU A 132 23.30 -17.54 -1.38
CA GLU A 132 23.09 -17.54 -2.82
C GLU A 132 23.04 -16.12 -3.38
N GLU A 133 23.50 -15.93 -4.62
CA GLU A 133 23.47 -14.63 -5.30
C GLU A 133 22.06 -14.25 -5.76
N GLN A 134 21.21 -15.22 -6.02
CA GLN A 134 19.81 -15.02 -6.39
C GLN A 134 18.95 -16.18 -5.93
N GLY A 135 17.67 -15.93 -5.78
CA GLY A 135 16.73 -16.97 -5.35
C GLY A 135 15.33 -16.48 -5.14
N LEU A 136 14.53 -17.33 -4.48
CA LEU A 136 13.15 -17.10 -4.19
C LEU A 136 12.89 -17.28 -2.69
N ILE A 137 12.33 -16.26 -2.07
CA ILE A 137 11.79 -16.35 -0.70
C ILE A 137 10.30 -16.65 -0.85
N ASP A 138 9.88 -17.86 -0.48
CA ASP A 138 8.47 -18.29 -0.50
C ASP A 138 8.08 -18.73 0.92
N ARG A 139 7.51 -17.81 1.68
CA ARG A 139 7.10 -18.01 3.07
C ARG A 139 5.75 -17.35 3.31
N PRO A 140 4.73 -18.09 3.82
CA PRO A 140 3.46 -17.49 4.16
C PRO A 140 3.62 -16.54 5.36
N ILE A 141 2.96 -15.38 5.29
CA ILE A 141 3.02 -14.35 6.33
C ILE A 141 1.63 -13.93 6.78
N LYS A 142 1.52 -13.57 8.05
CA LYS A 142 0.33 -12.94 8.63
C LYS A 142 0.73 -11.88 9.66
N ARG A 143 -0.24 -11.08 10.10
CA ARG A 143 -0.02 -10.14 11.20
C ARG A 143 0.24 -10.88 12.50
N ALA A 144 1.24 -10.45 13.25
CA ALA A 144 1.56 -11.02 14.55
C ALA A 144 0.41 -10.76 15.54
N LYS A 145 0.13 -11.75 16.41
CA LYS A 145 -0.96 -11.63 17.39
C LYS A 145 -0.67 -10.58 18.46
N LYS A 146 0.61 -10.46 18.86
CA LYS A 146 1.03 -9.52 19.92
C LYS A 146 1.10 -8.08 19.44
N ASP A 147 1.50 -7.87 18.19
CA ASP A 147 1.62 -6.56 17.57
C ASP A 147 1.10 -6.65 16.13
N PRO A 148 -0.15 -6.22 15.87
CA PRO A 148 -0.74 -6.25 14.54
C PRO A 148 -0.06 -5.34 13.50
N THR A 149 0.89 -4.50 13.91
CA THR A 149 1.68 -3.68 12.98
C THR A 149 2.82 -4.48 12.33
N VAL A 150 3.20 -5.61 12.92
CA VAL A 150 4.27 -6.50 12.47
C VAL A 150 3.72 -7.73 11.75
N PHE A 151 4.43 -8.17 10.71
CA PHE A 151 4.17 -9.45 10.06
C PHE A 151 5.15 -10.52 10.53
N GLU A 152 4.64 -11.74 10.71
CA GLU A 152 5.42 -12.93 11.04
C GLU A 152 5.26 -14.03 9.98
N VAL A 153 6.28 -14.85 9.81
CA VAL A 153 6.17 -16.08 9.02
C VAL A 153 5.29 -17.06 9.78
N ASN A 154 4.23 -17.54 9.13
CA ASN A 154 3.27 -18.44 9.76
C ASN A 154 2.55 -19.28 8.72
N ASN A 155 2.47 -20.59 8.93
CA ASN A 155 1.85 -21.54 7.98
C ASN A 155 0.37 -21.24 7.68
N ASN A 156 -0.35 -20.60 8.62
CA ASN A 156 -1.72 -20.14 8.43
C ASN A 156 -1.80 -18.73 7.83
N GLY A 157 -0.68 -18.18 7.37
CA GLY A 157 -0.59 -16.89 6.73
C GLY A 157 -0.96 -16.92 5.24
N ARG A 158 -1.00 -15.74 4.63
CA ARG A 158 -1.14 -15.61 3.18
C ARG A 158 0.19 -15.93 2.52
N ARG A 159 0.16 -16.66 1.40
CA ARG A 159 1.35 -16.92 0.61
C ARG A 159 2.03 -15.62 0.21
N ALA A 160 3.33 -15.52 0.47
CA ALA A 160 4.16 -14.39 0.10
C ALA A 160 5.43 -14.90 -0.60
N THR A 161 5.62 -14.43 -1.82
CA THR A 161 6.71 -14.89 -2.68
C THR A 161 7.45 -13.67 -3.24
N THR A 162 8.76 -13.61 -3.02
CA THR A 162 9.63 -12.53 -3.48
C THR A 162 10.91 -13.10 -4.08
N GLY A 163 11.20 -12.77 -5.33
CA GLY A 163 12.51 -13.01 -5.92
C GLY A 163 13.54 -12.05 -5.36
N TYR A 164 14.78 -12.47 -5.26
CA TYR A 164 15.89 -11.58 -4.90
C TYR A 164 17.11 -11.82 -5.79
N SER A 165 17.92 -10.78 -5.95
CA SER A 165 19.25 -10.86 -6.53
C SER A 165 20.21 -9.95 -5.80
N LEU A 166 21.36 -10.49 -5.42
CA LEU A 166 22.43 -9.77 -4.75
C LEU A 166 23.16 -8.89 -5.76
N SER A 167 23.21 -7.59 -5.50
CA SER A 167 23.93 -6.64 -6.34
C SER A 167 25.38 -6.45 -5.85
N LYS A 168 25.56 -6.40 -4.53
CA LYS A 168 26.89 -6.29 -3.93
C LYS A 168 26.91 -6.99 -2.58
N ARG A 169 27.91 -7.83 -2.38
CA ARG A 169 28.19 -8.51 -1.11
C ARG A 169 29.16 -7.67 -0.29
N GLY A 170 28.82 -7.42 0.95
CA GLY A 170 29.71 -6.81 1.94
C GLY A 170 29.93 -7.71 3.14
N LYS A 171 30.80 -7.32 4.05
CA LYS A 171 31.09 -8.09 5.26
C LYS A 171 29.88 -8.22 6.20
N TYR A 172 29.11 -7.15 6.36
CA TYR A 172 27.97 -7.06 7.27
C TYR A 172 26.68 -6.63 6.56
N LEU A 173 26.82 -5.82 5.52
CA LEU A 173 25.71 -5.24 4.77
C LEU A 173 25.80 -5.67 3.31
N ASN A 174 24.66 -5.93 2.71
CA ASN A 174 24.58 -6.32 1.31
C ASN A 174 23.58 -5.44 0.56
N GLN A 175 23.82 -5.22 -0.71
CA GLN A 175 22.89 -4.56 -1.62
C GLN A 175 22.10 -5.62 -2.37
N VAL A 176 20.79 -5.57 -2.25
CA VAL A 176 19.90 -6.60 -2.78
C VAL A 176 18.74 -5.95 -3.53
N PHE A 177 18.48 -6.47 -4.71
CA PHE A 177 17.23 -6.19 -5.42
C PHE A 177 16.18 -7.23 -5.04
N PHE A 178 14.96 -6.77 -4.80
CA PHE A 178 13.80 -7.61 -4.54
C PHE A 178 12.72 -7.42 -5.61
N SER A 179 12.11 -8.52 -6.04
CA SER A 179 11.03 -8.53 -7.02
C SER A 179 9.83 -9.28 -6.43
N PRO A 180 8.93 -8.58 -5.68
CA PRO A 180 7.74 -9.21 -5.12
C PRO A 180 6.82 -9.77 -6.21
N LYS A 181 6.48 -11.04 -6.11
CA LYS A 181 5.53 -11.75 -7.00
C LYS A 181 4.12 -11.70 -6.44
N THR A 182 4.00 -11.59 -5.10
CA THR A 182 2.75 -11.47 -4.36
C THR A 182 2.77 -10.18 -3.56
N GLY A 183 1.61 -9.61 -3.23
CA GLY A 183 1.49 -8.51 -2.27
C GLY A 183 1.28 -7.17 -2.87
#